data_e11c8bcf7017dd92e490d787a85ae964
#
_entry.id   e11c8bcf7017dd92e490d787a85ae964
#
_cell.length_a   1.000
_cell.length_b   1.000
_cell.length_c   1.000
_cell.angle_alpha   90.00
_cell.angle_beta   90.00
_cell.angle_gamma   90.00
#
_symmetry.space_group_name_H-M   'P 1'
#
loop_
_entity.id
_entity.type
_entity.pdbx_description
1 polymer ?
#
loop_
_entity_poly.entity_id
_entity_poly.type
_entity_poly.pdbx_seq_one_letter_code
_entity_poly.pdbx_strand_id
1 'polypeptide(L)'
;MLTNILAISLGAILTNNFIFSQFLGICPFLGCSSKVDTATGMGLAVVFVMGLASAICWVIDTYILIPLGLAFLETLAFILVIASLVQFVEMFLKKSVPSLYSALGIYLPLITTNCAVLGVVLLNVQNHYNFIESVVYGVTGGLGFMLAIVLFASVRERIEFAEYPECFEGFSICLISAGLVALAFMGFSGMQIF
;
A
#
# COMPACT_ATOMS: atom_id res chain seq x y z
N MET A 1 19.15 10.08 14.26
CA MET A 1 17.69 10.05 14.22
C MET A 1 17.13 10.58 12.91
N LEU A 2 17.42 11.83 12.54
CA LEU A 2 16.92 12.43 11.28
C LEU A 2 17.43 11.70 10.02
N THR A 3 18.69 11.33 9.99
CA THR A 3 19.28 10.54 8.89
C THR A 3 18.65 9.17 8.72
N ASN A 4 18.33 8.47 9.82
CA ASN A 4 17.65 7.18 9.78
C ASN A 4 16.22 7.32 9.26
N ILE A 5 15.49 8.34 9.67
CA ILE A 5 14.13 8.61 9.18
C ILE A 5 14.15 8.92 7.67
N LEU A 6 15.10 9.69 7.18
CA LEU A 6 15.28 9.98 5.75
C LEU A 6 15.63 8.70 4.96
N ALA A 7 16.52 7.87 5.48
CA ALA A 7 16.90 6.62 4.84
C ALA A 7 15.71 5.64 4.77
N ILE A 8 14.95 5.51 5.86
CA ILE A 8 13.74 4.69 5.93
C ILE A 8 12.70 5.20 4.92
N SER A 9 12.48 6.52 4.85
CA SER A 9 11.47 7.09 3.96
C SER A 9 11.83 6.95 2.48
N LEU A 10 13.06 7.22 2.09
CA LEU A 10 13.53 7.04 0.71
C LEU A 10 13.56 5.55 0.33
N GLY A 11 14.01 4.70 1.25
CA GLY A 11 13.98 3.26 1.08
C GLY A 11 12.58 2.71 0.83
N ALA A 12 11.59 3.14 1.61
CA ALA A 12 10.21 2.70 1.48
C ALA A 12 9.54 3.15 0.17
N ILE A 13 9.90 4.32 -0.35
CA ILE A 13 9.30 4.86 -1.58
C ILE A 13 9.91 4.22 -2.83
N LEU A 14 11.24 4.10 -2.90
CA LEU A 14 11.96 3.71 -4.12
C LEU A 14 12.47 2.28 -4.08
N THR A 15 13.32 1.94 -3.11
CA THR A 15 14.04 0.66 -3.07
C THR A 15 13.16 -0.50 -2.63
N ASN A 16 12.38 -0.29 -1.56
CA ASN A 16 11.47 -1.29 -0.99
C ASN A 16 9.99 -0.94 -1.26
N ASN A 17 9.69 -0.54 -2.51
CA ASN A 17 8.32 -0.25 -2.89
C ASN A 17 7.43 -1.49 -2.71
N PHE A 18 6.32 -1.35 -1.98
CA PHE A 18 5.44 -2.47 -1.63
C PHE A 18 4.88 -3.21 -2.84
N ILE A 19 4.60 -2.52 -3.95
CA ILE A 19 4.05 -3.13 -5.15
C ILE A 19 5.15 -3.82 -5.96
N PHE A 20 6.20 -3.09 -6.32
CA PHE A 20 7.19 -3.57 -7.30
C PHE A 20 8.31 -4.43 -6.70
N SER A 21 8.65 -4.23 -5.43
CA SER A 21 9.71 -5.00 -4.76
C SER A 21 9.16 -6.15 -3.91
N GLN A 22 8.07 -5.90 -3.17
CA GLN A 22 7.50 -6.86 -2.23
C GLN A 22 6.29 -7.63 -2.80
N PHE A 23 5.76 -7.21 -3.96
CA PHE A 23 4.55 -7.77 -4.58
C PHE A 23 3.31 -7.74 -3.68
N LEU A 24 3.24 -6.75 -2.77
CA LEU A 24 2.12 -6.54 -1.86
C LEU A 24 1.18 -5.45 -2.40
N GLY A 25 -0.13 -5.67 -2.26
CA GLY A 25 -1.15 -4.72 -2.72
C GLY A 25 -1.44 -4.77 -4.21
N ILE A 26 -1.22 -5.91 -4.87
CA ILE A 26 -1.48 -6.09 -6.31
C ILE A 26 -2.97 -6.02 -6.62
N CYS A 27 -3.86 -6.46 -5.72
CA CYS A 27 -5.31 -6.45 -5.95
C CYS A 27 -5.84 -5.04 -6.24
N PRO A 28 -5.63 -4.03 -5.39
CA PRO A 28 -6.03 -2.67 -5.71
C PRO A 28 -5.20 -2.05 -6.84
N PHE A 29 -3.93 -2.44 -6.98
CA PHE A 29 -3.06 -1.98 -8.06
C PHE A 29 -3.63 -2.35 -9.44
N LEU A 30 -4.05 -3.58 -9.67
CA LEU A 30 -4.65 -4.01 -10.94
C LEU A 30 -6.10 -3.54 -11.09
N GLY A 31 -6.87 -3.50 -10.00
CA GLY A 31 -8.29 -3.14 -10.03
C GLY A 31 -8.53 -1.65 -10.24
N CYS A 32 -7.74 -0.78 -9.60
CA CYS A 32 -7.99 0.66 -9.58
C CYS A 32 -7.10 1.48 -10.52
N SER A 33 -6.23 0.85 -11.30
CA SER A 33 -5.28 1.53 -12.20
C SER A 33 -5.82 1.82 -13.60
N SER A 34 -7.13 1.68 -13.84
CA SER A 34 -7.73 1.96 -15.15
C SER A 34 -7.75 3.45 -15.50
N LYS A 35 -7.87 4.33 -14.51
CA LYS A 35 -7.88 5.79 -14.67
C LYS A 35 -7.00 6.44 -13.60
N VAL A 36 -6.25 7.47 -13.98
CA VAL A 36 -5.35 8.20 -13.07
C VAL A 36 -6.11 8.83 -11.89
N ASP A 37 -7.31 9.37 -12.13
CA ASP A 37 -8.13 9.99 -11.07
C ASP A 37 -8.52 8.96 -9.99
N THR A 38 -8.96 7.78 -10.41
CA THR A 38 -9.33 6.68 -9.49
C THR A 38 -8.10 6.15 -8.75
N ALA A 39 -6.98 6.01 -9.45
CA ALA A 39 -5.70 5.57 -8.88
C ALA A 39 -5.18 6.55 -7.81
N THR A 40 -5.30 7.86 -8.07
CA THR A 40 -4.90 8.91 -7.12
C THR A 40 -5.77 8.90 -5.87
N GLY A 41 -7.09 8.81 -6.02
CA GLY A 41 -8.03 8.71 -4.90
C GLY A 41 -7.77 7.47 -4.04
N MET A 42 -7.55 6.33 -4.67
CA MET A 42 -7.21 5.08 -3.99
C MET A 42 -5.86 5.16 -3.27
N GLY A 43 -4.84 5.73 -3.92
CA GLY A 43 -3.53 5.94 -3.33
C GLY A 43 -3.59 6.79 -2.06
N LEU A 44 -4.34 7.89 -2.08
CA LEU A 44 -4.52 8.78 -0.95
C LEU A 44 -5.23 8.09 0.23
N ALA A 45 -6.28 7.31 -0.05
CA ALA A 45 -6.97 6.52 0.95
C ALA A 45 -6.04 5.47 1.60
N VAL A 46 -5.21 4.81 0.80
CA VAL A 46 -4.24 3.82 1.29
C VAL A 46 -3.17 4.48 2.16
N VAL A 47 -2.63 5.65 1.79
CA VAL A 47 -1.67 6.41 2.62
C VAL A 47 -2.26 6.68 4.01
N PHE A 48 -3.50 7.17 4.06
CA PHE A 48 -4.18 7.47 5.32
C PHE A 48 -4.38 6.21 6.18
N VAL A 49 -4.89 5.14 5.58
CA VAL A 49 -5.13 3.88 6.28
C VAL A 49 -3.83 3.25 6.77
N MET A 50 -2.76 3.24 5.95
CA MET A 50 -1.45 2.71 6.35
C MET A 50 -0.84 3.46 7.52
N GLY A 51 -0.92 4.80 7.53
CA GLY A 51 -0.45 5.61 8.63
C GLY A 51 -1.20 5.32 9.93
N LEU A 52 -2.54 5.27 9.89
CA LEU A 52 -3.37 4.93 11.05
C LEU A 52 -3.16 3.49 11.53
N ALA A 53 -3.11 2.53 10.60
CA ALA A 53 -2.89 1.13 10.93
C ALA A 53 -1.54 0.92 11.61
N SER A 54 -0.47 1.55 11.11
CA SER A 54 0.86 1.50 11.73
C SER A 54 0.86 2.04 13.16
N ALA A 55 0.17 3.16 13.40
CA ALA A 55 0.09 3.75 14.74
C ALA A 55 -0.67 2.85 15.72
N ILE A 56 -1.85 2.38 15.34
CA ILE A 56 -2.72 1.59 16.21
C ILE A 56 -2.14 0.19 16.46
N CYS A 57 -1.64 -0.47 15.42
CA CYS A 57 -1.06 -1.80 15.57
C CYS A 57 0.22 -1.78 16.39
N TRP A 58 1.05 -0.73 16.29
CA TRP A 58 2.21 -0.57 17.17
C TRP A 58 1.81 -0.48 18.65
N VAL A 59 0.76 0.29 18.96
CA VAL A 59 0.25 0.40 20.34
C VAL A 59 -0.27 -0.95 20.84
N ILE A 60 -1.01 -1.67 20.02
CA ILE A 60 -1.57 -2.99 20.38
C ILE A 60 -0.45 -4.02 20.58
N ASP A 61 0.55 -4.02 19.69
CA ASP A 61 1.70 -4.92 19.81
C ASP A 61 2.44 -4.69 21.12
N THR A 62 2.82 -3.43 21.39
CA THR A 62 3.65 -3.07 22.54
C THR A 62 2.93 -3.26 23.90
N TYR A 63 1.63 -2.95 23.97
CA TYR A 63 0.89 -2.97 25.25
C TYR A 63 0.08 -4.25 25.49
N ILE A 64 -0.25 -5.01 24.44
CA ILE A 64 -1.11 -6.19 24.56
C ILE A 64 -0.36 -7.46 24.16
N LEU A 65 0.23 -7.53 22.96
CA LEU A 65 0.82 -8.77 22.47
C LEU A 65 2.11 -9.14 23.21
N ILE A 66 3.02 -8.20 23.37
CA ILE A 66 4.32 -8.47 24.04
C ILE A 66 4.13 -8.92 25.47
N PRO A 67 3.37 -8.22 26.35
CA PRO A 67 3.24 -8.63 27.75
C PRO A 67 2.44 -9.92 27.95
N LEU A 68 1.54 -10.27 27.01
CA LEU A 68 0.78 -11.53 27.07
C LEU A 68 1.53 -12.73 26.45
N GLY A 69 2.67 -12.50 25.76
CA GLY A 69 3.44 -13.58 25.11
C GLY A 69 2.71 -14.24 23.93
N LEU A 70 1.76 -13.55 23.31
CA LEU A 70 0.91 -14.06 22.23
C LEU A 70 1.46 -13.79 20.81
N ALA A 71 2.78 -13.83 20.65
CA ALA A 71 3.44 -13.55 19.37
C ALA A 71 2.92 -14.41 18.20
N PHE A 72 2.45 -15.64 18.45
CA PHE A 72 1.90 -16.49 17.39
C PHE A 72 0.52 -16.03 16.88
N LEU A 73 -0.21 -15.21 17.64
CA LEU A 73 -1.50 -14.63 17.24
C LEU A 73 -1.37 -13.22 16.65
N GLU A 74 -0.16 -12.71 16.51
CA GLU A 74 0.15 -11.37 16.02
C GLU A 74 -0.56 -11.04 14.70
N THR A 75 -0.40 -11.89 13.70
CA THR A 75 -1.01 -11.70 12.37
C THR A 75 -2.54 -11.67 12.44
N LEU A 76 -3.16 -12.54 13.24
CA LEU A 76 -4.61 -12.59 13.41
C LEU A 76 -5.13 -11.33 14.11
N ALA A 77 -4.44 -10.88 15.14
CA ALA A 77 -4.77 -9.65 15.86
C ALA A 77 -4.70 -8.43 14.94
N PHE A 78 -3.65 -8.31 14.14
CA PHE A 78 -3.49 -7.20 13.20
C PHE A 78 -4.54 -7.19 12.11
N ILE A 79 -4.88 -8.35 11.52
CA ILE A 79 -5.96 -8.44 10.52
C ILE A 79 -7.29 -7.95 11.11
N LEU A 80 -7.62 -8.36 12.32
CA LEU A 80 -8.86 -7.98 12.99
C LEU A 80 -8.90 -6.47 13.29
N VAL A 81 -7.80 -5.92 13.76
CA VAL A 81 -7.67 -4.49 14.05
C VAL A 81 -7.76 -3.66 12.78
N ILE A 82 -7.03 -4.04 11.71
CA ILE A 82 -7.04 -3.34 10.42
C ILE A 82 -8.46 -3.40 9.82
N ALA A 83 -9.12 -4.56 9.85
CA ALA A 83 -10.48 -4.70 9.34
C ALA A 83 -11.46 -3.77 10.09
N SER A 84 -11.40 -3.74 11.42
CA SER A 84 -12.25 -2.87 12.23
C SER A 84 -11.98 -1.38 11.96
N LEU A 85 -10.72 -1.00 11.83
CA LEU A 85 -10.30 0.37 11.53
C LEU A 85 -10.79 0.81 10.15
N VAL A 86 -10.60 -0.01 9.13
CA VAL A 86 -11.03 0.33 7.76
C VAL A 86 -12.55 0.41 7.68
N GLN A 87 -13.29 -0.46 8.37
CA GLN A 87 -14.74 -0.40 8.44
C GLN A 87 -15.21 0.91 9.09
N PHE A 88 -14.51 1.37 10.13
CA PHE A 88 -14.78 2.66 10.75
C PHE A 88 -14.52 3.83 9.78
N VAL A 89 -13.38 3.80 9.07
CA VAL A 89 -13.04 4.81 8.05
C VAL A 89 -14.06 4.81 6.91
N GLU A 90 -14.55 3.65 6.48
CA GLU A 90 -15.60 3.53 5.47
C GLU A 90 -16.89 4.23 5.90
N MET A 91 -17.36 3.97 7.12
CA MET A 91 -18.53 4.64 7.65
C MET A 91 -18.35 6.16 7.74
N PHE A 92 -17.16 6.60 8.11
CA PHE A 92 -16.82 8.04 8.17
C PHE A 92 -16.82 8.68 6.78
N LEU A 93 -16.16 8.04 5.78
CA LEU A 93 -16.14 8.53 4.39
C LEU A 93 -17.54 8.59 3.78
N LYS A 94 -18.39 7.61 4.03
CA LYS A 94 -19.76 7.58 3.56
C LYS A 94 -20.59 8.78 4.06
N LYS A 95 -20.30 9.24 5.28
CA LYS A 95 -21.01 10.36 5.90
C LYS A 95 -20.41 11.72 5.53
N SER A 96 -19.08 11.82 5.45
CA SER A 96 -18.36 13.09 5.29
C SER A 96 -18.12 13.48 3.84
N VAL A 97 -17.86 12.53 2.95
CA VAL A 97 -17.51 12.80 1.54
C VAL A 97 -18.21 11.81 0.61
N PRO A 98 -19.54 11.97 0.37
CA PRO A 98 -20.31 11.04 -0.45
C PRO A 98 -19.83 10.93 -1.91
N SER A 99 -19.26 12.01 -2.47
CA SER A 99 -18.72 12.01 -3.83
C SER A 99 -17.50 11.08 -3.98
N LEU A 100 -16.59 11.11 -3.01
CA LEU A 100 -15.43 10.23 -2.96
C LEU A 100 -15.86 8.77 -2.67
N TYR A 101 -16.84 8.60 -1.79
CA TYR A 101 -17.42 7.28 -1.52
C TYR A 101 -18.06 6.67 -2.80
N SER A 102 -18.79 7.46 -3.59
CA SER A 102 -19.38 7.02 -4.86
C SER A 102 -18.32 6.63 -5.89
N ALA A 103 -17.21 7.36 -5.96
CA ALA A 103 -16.09 7.07 -6.85
C ALA A 103 -15.31 5.82 -6.43
N LEU A 104 -15.11 5.61 -5.12
CA LEU A 104 -14.36 4.49 -4.55
C LEU A 104 -15.24 3.30 -4.14
N GLY A 105 -16.57 3.41 -4.19
CA GLY A 105 -17.53 2.53 -3.53
C GLY A 105 -17.34 1.03 -3.78
N ILE A 106 -17.00 0.62 -5.01
CA ILE A 106 -16.74 -0.79 -5.35
C ILE A 106 -15.35 -1.22 -4.87
N TYR A 107 -14.42 -0.29 -4.69
CA TYR A 107 -13.01 -0.55 -4.36
C TYR A 107 -12.69 -0.48 -2.86
N LEU A 108 -13.63 -0.01 -2.04
CA LEU A 108 -13.47 0.06 -0.58
C LEU A 108 -13.15 -1.30 0.07
N PRO A 109 -13.79 -2.40 -0.30
CA PRO A 109 -13.39 -3.72 0.21
C PRO A 109 -11.95 -4.10 -0.13
N LEU A 110 -11.39 -3.59 -1.24
CA LEU A 110 -9.98 -3.81 -1.60
C LEU A 110 -9.00 -3.09 -0.67
N ILE A 111 -9.43 -2.03 0.02
CA ILE A 111 -8.61 -1.38 1.05
C ILE A 111 -8.58 -2.24 2.32
N THR A 112 -9.72 -2.80 2.71
CA THR A 112 -9.84 -3.65 3.90
C THR A 112 -8.97 -4.91 3.81
N THR A 113 -8.95 -5.53 2.64
CA THR A 113 -8.18 -6.76 2.37
C THR A 113 -6.80 -6.50 1.76
N ASN A 114 -6.30 -5.27 1.82
CA ASN A 114 -5.06 -4.88 1.20
C ASN A 114 -3.85 -5.49 1.93
N CYS A 115 -3.17 -6.42 1.26
CA CYS A 115 -1.97 -7.08 1.78
C CYS A 115 -0.84 -6.08 2.09
N ALA A 116 -0.77 -4.93 1.42
CA ALA A 116 0.26 -3.93 1.68
C ALA A 116 0.08 -3.29 3.06
N VAL A 117 -1.16 -3.05 3.52
CA VAL A 117 -1.44 -2.52 4.86
C VAL A 117 -0.97 -3.51 5.93
N LEU A 118 -1.29 -4.78 5.77
CA LEU A 118 -0.82 -5.84 6.68
C LEU A 118 0.70 -5.98 6.62
N GLY A 119 1.29 -5.94 5.43
CA GLY A 119 2.73 -6.03 5.23
C GLY A 119 3.53 -4.94 5.94
N VAL A 120 3.05 -3.69 5.87
CA VAL A 120 3.67 -2.55 6.59
C VAL A 120 3.70 -2.80 8.09
N VAL A 121 2.59 -3.26 8.66
CA VAL A 121 2.48 -3.50 10.11
C VAL A 121 3.41 -4.63 10.54
N LEU A 122 3.45 -5.74 9.80
CA LEU A 122 4.35 -6.86 10.08
C LEU A 122 5.83 -6.46 9.97
N LEU A 123 6.19 -5.67 8.96
CA LEU A 123 7.57 -5.18 8.80
C LEU A 123 7.96 -4.20 9.92
N ASN A 124 7.02 -3.40 10.42
CA ASN A 124 7.27 -2.52 11.58
C ASN A 124 7.68 -3.33 12.81
N VAL A 125 6.99 -4.43 13.08
CA VAL A 125 7.31 -5.31 14.21
C VAL A 125 8.62 -6.06 13.99
N GLN A 126 8.84 -6.62 12.80
CA GLN A 126 10.08 -7.34 12.45
C GLN A 126 11.33 -6.47 12.55
N ASN A 127 11.23 -5.20 12.16
CA ASN A 127 12.34 -4.25 12.24
C ASN A 127 12.46 -3.55 13.61
N HIS A 128 11.59 -3.86 14.56
CA HIS A 128 11.56 -3.28 15.90
C HIS A 128 11.57 -1.74 15.89
N TYR A 129 10.77 -1.13 14.98
CA TYR A 129 10.68 0.32 14.86
C TYR A 129 10.02 0.95 16.08
N ASN A 130 10.53 2.12 16.48
CA ASN A 130 9.88 2.96 17.47
C ASN A 130 8.55 3.51 16.93
N PHE A 131 7.69 4.01 17.82
CA PHE A 131 6.38 4.56 17.44
C PHE A 131 6.47 5.58 16.29
N ILE A 132 7.41 6.55 16.38
CA ILE A 132 7.58 7.59 15.36
C ILE A 132 8.08 6.98 14.03
N GLU A 133 9.03 6.06 14.10
CA GLU A 133 9.57 5.37 12.91
C GLU A 133 8.50 4.50 12.24
N SER A 134 7.68 3.82 13.02
CA SER A 134 6.55 3.01 12.54
C SER A 134 5.51 3.84 11.78
N VAL A 135 5.12 4.99 12.33
CA VAL A 135 4.17 5.90 11.67
C VAL A 135 4.77 6.50 10.39
N VAL A 136 6.02 6.94 10.44
CA VAL A 136 6.71 7.48 9.27
C VAL A 136 6.84 6.41 8.18
N TYR A 137 7.22 5.19 8.54
CA TYR A 137 7.31 4.08 7.60
C TYR A 137 5.95 3.75 6.97
N GLY A 138 4.87 3.77 7.76
CA GLY A 138 3.50 3.57 7.28
C GLY A 138 3.08 4.63 6.25
N VAL A 139 3.31 5.91 6.55
CA VAL A 139 2.97 7.03 5.64
C VAL A 139 3.85 7.00 4.37
N THR A 140 5.15 6.81 4.51
CA THR A 140 6.08 6.79 3.38
C THR A 140 5.89 5.56 2.50
N GLY A 141 5.60 4.40 3.08
CA GLY A 141 5.20 3.20 2.35
C GLY A 141 3.91 3.40 1.55
N GLY A 142 2.92 4.08 2.15
CA GLY A 142 1.71 4.49 1.46
C GLY A 142 1.98 5.45 0.29
N LEU A 143 2.87 6.43 0.46
CA LEU A 143 3.29 7.32 -0.63
C LEU A 143 4.00 6.55 -1.76
N GLY A 144 4.83 5.56 -1.42
CA GLY A 144 5.43 4.65 -2.40
C GLY A 144 4.38 3.84 -3.16
N PHE A 145 3.35 3.36 -2.47
CA PHE A 145 2.20 2.68 -3.08
C PHE A 145 1.43 3.61 -4.03
N MET A 146 1.13 4.84 -3.59
CA MET A 146 0.45 5.85 -4.40
C MET A 146 1.25 6.19 -5.67
N LEU A 147 2.55 6.39 -5.54
CA LEU A 147 3.43 6.66 -6.68
C LEU A 147 3.39 5.51 -7.68
N ALA A 148 3.48 4.28 -7.23
CA ALA A 148 3.46 3.10 -8.09
C ALA A 148 2.13 2.94 -8.84
N ILE A 149 0.99 3.10 -8.16
CA ILE A 149 -0.33 2.95 -8.79
C ILE A 149 -0.62 4.07 -9.79
N VAL A 150 -0.21 5.31 -9.53
CA VAL A 150 -0.40 6.45 -10.44
C VAL A 150 0.50 6.32 -11.67
N LEU A 151 1.77 5.94 -11.50
CA LEU A 151 2.66 5.67 -12.63
C LEU A 151 2.10 4.56 -13.54
N PHE A 152 1.64 3.48 -12.94
CA PHE A 152 1.07 2.38 -13.71
C PHE A 152 -0.25 2.75 -14.39
N ALA A 153 -1.10 3.54 -13.76
CA ALA A 153 -2.32 4.06 -14.36
C ALA A 153 -2.01 4.89 -15.62
N SER A 154 -0.99 5.74 -15.56
CA SER A 154 -0.54 6.53 -16.72
C SER A 154 0.00 5.66 -17.86
N VAL A 155 0.70 4.57 -17.54
CA VAL A 155 1.15 3.59 -18.55
C VAL A 155 -0.04 2.88 -19.17
N ARG A 156 -1.02 2.51 -18.35
CA ARG A 156 -2.22 1.78 -18.79
C ARG A 156 -3.11 2.61 -19.71
N GLU A 157 -3.31 3.89 -19.40
CA GLU A 157 -4.02 4.82 -20.29
C GLU A 157 -3.35 4.96 -21.67
N ARG A 158 -2.02 4.89 -21.72
CA ARG A 158 -1.30 4.93 -23.00
C ARG A 158 -1.40 3.62 -23.80
N ILE A 159 -1.41 2.50 -23.11
CA ILE A 159 -1.52 1.17 -23.75
C ILE A 159 -2.91 0.98 -24.37
N GLU A 160 -3.96 1.58 -23.81
CA GLU A 160 -5.31 1.50 -24.33
C GLU A 160 -5.43 2.02 -25.79
N PHE A 161 -4.55 2.96 -26.19
CA PHE A 161 -4.48 3.50 -27.55
C PHE A 161 -3.47 2.79 -28.46
N ALA A 162 -2.78 1.76 -27.97
CA ALA A 162 -1.78 1.03 -28.75
C ALA A 162 -2.42 -0.14 -29.50
N GLU A 163 -1.97 -0.37 -30.74
CA GLU A 163 -2.34 -1.55 -31.51
C GLU A 163 -1.49 -2.74 -31.06
N TYR A 164 -2.10 -3.73 -30.44
CA TYR A 164 -1.46 -4.97 -30.03
C TYR A 164 -2.27 -6.19 -30.51
N PRO A 165 -1.64 -7.37 -30.65
CA PRO A 165 -2.31 -8.58 -31.11
C PRO A 165 -3.47 -8.99 -30.18
N GLU A 166 -4.57 -9.50 -30.72
CA GLU A 166 -5.78 -9.90 -29.99
C GLU A 166 -5.50 -10.88 -28.83
N CYS A 167 -4.45 -11.71 -28.94
CA CYS A 167 -4.05 -12.64 -27.88
C CYS A 167 -3.56 -11.96 -26.59
N PHE A 168 -3.17 -10.69 -26.63
CA PHE A 168 -2.73 -9.90 -25.47
C PHE A 168 -3.81 -8.95 -24.95
N GLU A 169 -4.99 -8.94 -25.55
CA GLU A 169 -6.07 -8.04 -25.18
C GLU A 169 -6.54 -8.27 -23.73
N GLY A 170 -6.88 -7.18 -23.03
CA GLY A 170 -7.45 -7.19 -21.71
C GLY A 170 -6.42 -7.33 -20.58
N PHE A 171 -6.58 -8.35 -19.74
CA PHE A 171 -5.79 -8.52 -18.51
C PHE A 171 -4.33 -8.91 -18.78
N SER A 172 -4.06 -9.61 -19.88
CA SER A 172 -2.73 -10.10 -20.23
C SER A 172 -1.72 -8.96 -20.45
N ILE A 173 -2.11 -7.93 -21.20
CA ILE A 173 -1.24 -6.78 -21.48
C ILE A 173 -0.96 -5.97 -20.20
N CYS A 174 -1.94 -5.90 -19.28
CA CYS A 174 -1.76 -5.27 -17.97
C CYS A 174 -0.68 -5.96 -17.16
N LEU A 175 -0.69 -7.29 -17.09
CA LEU A 175 0.31 -8.06 -16.36
C LEU A 175 1.71 -7.91 -16.94
N ILE A 176 1.82 -7.98 -18.28
CA ILE A 176 3.11 -7.80 -18.97
C ILE A 176 3.66 -6.40 -18.68
N SER A 177 2.83 -5.38 -18.78
CA SER A 177 3.22 -4.00 -18.53
C SER A 177 3.62 -3.79 -17.06
N ALA A 178 2.89 -4.38 -16.11
CA ALA A 178 3.23 -4.34 -14.69
C ALA A 178 4.59 -5.02 -14.43
N GLY A 179 4.85 -6.15 -15.08
CA GLY A 179 6.14 -6.85 -15.01
C GLY A 179 7.30 -6.01 -15.55
N LEU A 180 7.11 -5.34 -16.69
CA LEU A 180 8.13 -4.45 -17.27
C LEU A 180 8.42 -3.24 -16.38
N VAL A 181 7.39 -2.64 -15.80
CA VAL A 181 7.57 -1.54 -14.83
C VAL A 181 8.27 -2.03 -13.57
N ALA A 182 7.93 -3.21 -13.06
CA ALA A 182 8.60 -3.81 -11.92
C ALA A 182 10.09 -4.08 -12.19
N LEU A 183 10.44 -4.58 -13.38
CA LEU A 183 11.83 -4.75 -13.82
C LEU A 183 12.59 -3.42 -13.86
N ALA A 184 11.96 -2.34 -14.33
CA ALA A 184 12.55 -1.01 -14.32
C ALA A 184 12.82 -0.52 -12.87
N PHE A 185 11.89 -0.80 -11.93
CA PHE A 185 12.06 -0.47 -10.51
C PHE A 185 13.14 -1.32 -9.82
N MET A 186 13.42 -2.54 -10.29
CA MET A 186 14.53 -3.34 -9.79
C MET A 186 15.90 -2.67 -10.01
N GLY A 187 16.02 -1.76 -10.98
CA GLY A 187 17.22 -0.94 -11.15
C GLY A 187 17.56 -0.07 -9.92
N PHE A 188 16.55 0.30 -9.12
CA PHE A 188 16.76 1.04 -7.87
C PHE A 188 17.15 0.13 -6.69
N SER A 189 16.91 -1.16 -6.78
CA SER A 189 17.18 -2.13 -5.69
C SER A 189 18.68 -2.32 -5.41
N GLY A 190 19.57 -1.93 -6.35
CA GLY A 190 21.02 -1.92 -6.17
C GLY A 190 21.58 -0.68 -5.46
N MET A 191 20.77 0.35 -5.25
CA MET A 191 21.17 1.53 -4.52
C MET A 191 21.08 1.28 -3.01
N GLN A 192 22.18 0.93 -2.40
CA GLN A 192 22.27 0.90 -0.92
C GLN A 192 22.26 2.36 -0.43
N ILE A 193 21.12 2.80 0.03
CA ILE A 193 20.95 4.07 0.73
C ILE A 193 21.34 3.81 2.20
N PHE A 194 22.66 3.82 2.45
CA PHE A 194 23.31 3.56 3.75
C PHE A 194 23.12 2.18 4.35
#